data_76436fe74968d2eaebc53281a801177a
#
_entry.id   76436fe74968d2eaebc53281a801177a
#
_cell.length_a   1.000
_cell.length_b   1.000
_cell.length_c   1.000
_cell.angle_alpha   90.00
_cell.angle_beta   90.00
_cell.angle_gamma   90.00
#
_symmetry.space_group_name_H-M   'P 1'
#
loop_
_entity.id
_entity.type
_entity.pdbx_description
1 polymer ?
#
loop_
_entity_poly.entity_id
_entity_poly.type
_entity_poly.pdbx_seq_one_letter_code
_entity_poly.pdbx_strand_id
1 'polypeptide(L)'
;MKQPNIQPLRIADAARGLRHVFIRNLEVLAQIGVYGHEQGKLQPVRINVDLAVEDVIAVEDKLEKVVDYASIEQRIRAIIAKGHINLAETLAERIAETSFDDPRV
;
A
#
# COMPACT_ATOMS: atom_id res chain seq x y z
N MET A 1 39.01 -2.68 4.81
CA MET A 1 37.64 -2.83 5.27
C MET A 1 36.68 -2.75 4.08
N LYS A 2 35.90 -3.79 3.87
CA LYS A 2 34.91 -3.78 2.78
C LYS A 2 33.77 -2.83 3.15
N GLN A 3 33.45 -1.91 2.25
CA GLN A 3 32.24 -1.12 2.40
C GLN A 3 31.03 -1.99 2.13
N PRO A 4 29.91 -1.79 2.87
CA PRO A 4 28.70 -2.53 2.57
C PRO A 4 28.22 -2.19 1.17
N ASN A 5 27.73 -3.21 0.46
CA ASN A 5 27.13 -3.03 -0.85
C ASN A 5 25.72 -2.47 -0.67
N ILE A 6 25.61 -1.15 -0.68
CA ILE A 6 24.33 -0.46 -0.52
C ILE A 6 23.77 -0.17 -1.91
N GLN A 7 22.62 -0.75 -2.19
CA GLN A 7 21.88 -0.44 -3.40
C GLN A 7 20.65 0.39 -3.02
N PRO A 8 20.43 1.53 -3.68
CA PRO A 8 19.22 2.31 -3.40
C PRO A 8 17.96 1.54 -3.84
N LEU A 9 16.91 1.65 -3.04
CA LEU A 9 15.61 1.13 -3.42
C LEU A 9 15.10 1.91 -4.63
N ARG A 10 14.85 1.20 -5.73
CA ARG A 10 14.31 1.80 -6.95
C ARG A 10 12.86 1.39 -7.11
N ILE A 11 11.95 2.32 -6.82
CA ILE A 11 10.52 2.13 -7.00
C ILE A 11 10.13 2.42 -8.44
N ALA A 12 10.71 3.47 -9.03
CA ALA A 12 10.54 3.77 -10.44
C ALA A 12 11.84 3.50 -11.19
N ASP A 13 11.80 2.69 -12.24
CA ASP A 13 12.97 2.35 -13.04
C ASP A 13 12.53 2.11 -14.49
N ALA A 14 12.72 3.12 -15.33
CA ALA A 14 12.33 3.04 -16.74
C ALA A 14 13.08 1.94 -17.50
N ALA A 15 14.34 1.69 -17.15
CA ALA A 15 15.14 0.64 -17.80
C ALA A 15 14.58 -0.76 -17.50
N ARG A 16 13.89 -0.95 -16.38
CA ARG A 16 13.26 -2.20 -16.00
C ARG A 16 11.76 -2.22 -16.27
N GLY A 17 11.21 -1.14 -16.86
CA GLY A 17 9.78 -1.02 -17.13
C GLY A 17 8.96 -0.89 -15.84
N LEU A 18 9.48 -0.22 -14.83
CA LEU A 18 8.80 -0.02 -13.56
C LEU A 18 8.35 1.43 -13.38
N ARG A 19 7.14 1.59 -12.89
CA ARG A 19 6.51 2.86 -12.56
C ARG A 19 6.18 2.90 -11.08
N HIS A 20 6.19 4.10 -10.51
CA HIS A 20 5.84 4.33 -9.12
C HIS A 20 4.38 4.77 -9.00
N VAL A 21 3.57 4.00 -8.30
CA VAL A 21 2.21 4.38 -7.91
C VAL A 21 2.21 4.58 -6.39
N PHE A 22 1.65 5.69 -5.94
CA PHE A 22 1.70 5.99 -4.51
C PHE A 22 0.44 6.67 -3.99
N ILE A 23 0.21 6.49 -2.69
CA ILE A 23 -0.79 7.22 -1.91
C ILE A 23 -0.03 7.90 -0.79
N ARG A 24 -0.30 9.19 -0.57
CA ARG A 24 0.32 9.98 0.50
C ARG A 24 -0.74 10.50 1.45
N ASN A 25 -0.45 10.32 2.75
CA ASN A 25 -1.25 10.92 3.82
C ASN A 25 -2.73 10.56 3.76
N LEU A 26 -3.05 9.32 3.43
CA LEU A 26 -4.41 8.84 3.52
C LEU A 26 -4.80 8.74 4.99
N GLU A 27 -5.72 9.59 5.43
CA GLU A 27 -6.22 9.60 6.79
C GLU A 27 -7.53 8.83 6.86
N VAL A 28 -7.58 7.83 7.73
CA VAL A 28 -8.75 6.99 7.94
C VAL A 28 -8.96 6.78 9.44
N LEU A 29 -10.21 6.53 9.82
CA LEU A 29 -10.54 6.09 11.18
C LEU A 29 -10.56 4.57 11.20
N ALA A 30 -9.78 3.96 12.09
CA ALA A 30 -9.67 2.52 12.21
C ALA A 30 -9.74 2.09 13.68
N GLN A 31 -10.32 0.92 13.89
CA GLN A 31 -10.27 0.26 15.21
C GLN A 31 -8.92 -0.44 15.32
N ILE A 32 -7.97 0.22 15.99
CA ILE A 32 -6.58 -0.27 16.09
C ILE A 32 -6.03 -0.06 17.48
N GLY A 33 -5.19 -1.00 17.94
CA GLY A 33 -4.50 -0.93 19.21
C GLY A 33 -4.62 -2.21 20.02
N VAL A 34 -3.56 -2.57 20.72
CA VAL A 34 -3.48 -3.80 21.51
C VAL A 34 -4.01 -3.64 22.93
N TYR A 35 -4.00 -2.42 23.45
CA TYR A 35 -4.40 -2.18 24.85
C TYR A 35 -5.92 -2.24 25.03
N GLY A 36 -6.35 -2.62 26.25
CA GLY A 36 -7.77 -2.76 26.55
C GLY A 36 -8.59 -1.52 26.31
N HIS A 37 -8.05 -0.33 26.59
CA HIS A 37 -8.74 0.93 26.38
C HIS A 37 -8.84 1.32 24.90
N GLU A 38 -8.08 0.66 24.02
CA GLU A 38 -8.12 0.87 22.58
C GLU A 38 -9.11 -0.04 21.87
N GLN A 39 -9.56 -1.13 22.53
CA GLN A 39 -10.41 -2.12 21.91
C GLN A 39 -11.75 -1.54 21.47
N GLY A 40 -12.08 -1.73 20.21
CA GLY A 40 -13.33 -1.26 19.61
C GLY A 40 -13.44 0.24 19.40
N LYS A 41 -12.40 1.01 19.70
CA LYS A 41 -12.40 2.47 19.51
C LYS A 41 -11.76 2.85 18.20
N LEU A 42 -12.38 3.82 17.51
CA LEU A 42 -11.82 4.39 16.29
C LEU A 42 -10.68 5.35 16.63
N GLN A 43 -9.58 5.20 15.93
CA GLN A 43 -8.44 6.09 16.02
C GLN A 43 -8.03 6.58 14.64
N PRO A 44 -7.54 7.82 14.52
CA PRO A 44 -7.03 8.30 13.23
C PRO A 44 -5.72 7.58 12.89
N VAL A 45 -5.65 7.09 11.67
CA VAL A 45 -4.46 6.42 11.13
C VAL A 45 -4.08 7.11 9.83
N ARG A 46 -2.80 7.40 9.67
CA ARG A 46 -2.25 7.95 8.43
C ARG A 46 -1.49 6.86 7.70
N ILE A 47 -1.85 6.65 6.45
CA ILE A 47 -1.31 5.57 5.64
C ILE A 47 -0.60 6.16 4.43
N ASN A 48 0.61 5.67 4.17
CA ASN A 48 1.37 5.95 2.97
C ASN A 48 1.68 4.63 2.29
N VAL A 49 1.47 4.56 0.98
CA VAL A 49 1.72 3.36 0.19
C VAL A 49 2.57 3.74 -1.01
N ASP A 50 3.60 2.95 -1.26
CA ASP A 50 4.46 3.07 -2.44
C ASP A 50 4.50 1.72 -3.13
N LEU A 51 4.14 1.69 -4.42
CA LEU A 51 4.13 0.48 -5.22
C LEU A 51 5.02 0.64 -6.44
N ALA A 52 5.85 -0.35 -6.69
CA ALA A 52 6.53 -0.52 -7.98
C ALA A 52 5.61 -1.36 -8.85
N VAL A 53 5.22 -0.86 -10.00
CA VAL A 53 4.29 -1.53 -10.91
C VAL A 53 4.90 -1.66 -12.30
N GLU A 54 4.55 -2.74 -13.00
CA GLU A 54 4.98 -2.92 -14.37
C GLU A 54 4.30 -1.89 -15.29
N ASP A 55 5.08 -1.26 -16.16
CA ASP A 55 4.55 -0.38 -17.18
C ASP A 55 3.80 -1.18 -18.24
N VAL A 56 2.71 -0.60 -18.69
CA VAL A 56 1.94 -1.12 -19.81
C VAL A 56 2.29 -0.30 -21.05
N ILE A 57 2.75 -0.98 -22.12
CA ILE A 57 3.23 -0.32 -23.34
C ILE A 57 2.07 0.37 -24.07
N ALA A 58 0.88 -0.24 -24.07
CA ALA A 58 -0.30 0.32 -24.72
C ALA A 58 -1.48 0.28 -23.76
N VAL A 59 -1.80 1.41 -23.13
CA VAL A 59 -2.88 1.51 -22.14
C VAL A 59 -4.24 1.77 -22.74
N GLU A 60 -4.32 2.18 -24.02
CA GLU A 60 -5.55 2.46 -24.74
C GLU A 60 -6.46 3.47 -24.01
N ASP A 61 -5.86 4.31 -23.16
CA ASP A 61 -6.58 5.29 -22.33
C ASP A 61 -7.72 4.68 -21.50
N LYS A 62 -7.49 3.48 -20.96
CA LYS A 62 -8.47 2.75 -20.15
C LYS A 62 -7.93 2.52 -18.74
N LEU A 63 -8.72 2.83 -17.73
CA LEU A 63 -8.33 2.72 -16.33
C LEU A 63 -7.99 1.28 -15.93
N GLU A 64 -8.71 0.28 -16.45
CA GLU A 64 -8.44 -1.12 -16.16
C GLU A 64 -7.09 -1.62 -16.69
N LYS A 65 -6.44 -0.86 -17.54
CA LYS A 65 -5.10 -1.18 -18.08
C LYS A 65 -3.97 -0.72 -17.18
N VAL A 66 -4.25 0.02 -16.13
CA VAL A 66 -3.27 0.55 -15.20
C VAL A 66 -3.63 0.20 -13.76
N VAL A 67 -2.61 0.15 -12.91
CA VAL A 67 -2.83 0.07 -11.46
C VAL A 67 -3.11 1.50 -10.96
N ASP A 68 -4.29 1.74 -10.41
CA ASP A 68 -4.67 3.06 -9.93
C ASP A 68 -4.78 3.13 -8.41
N TYR A 69 -4.55 4.35 -7.87
CA TYR A 69 -4.58 4.57 -6.44
C TYR A 69 -5.97 4.42 -5.81
N ALA A 70 -7.03 4.70 -6.56
CA ALA A 70 -8.40 4.59 -6.03
C ALA A 70 -8.76 3.14 -5.71
N SER A 71 -8.32 2.20 -6.54
CA SER A 71 -8.49 0.76 -6.28
C SER A 71 -7.76 0.34 -5.00
N ILE A 72 -6.56 0.85 -4.80
CA ILE A 72 -5.76 0.57 -3.59
C ILE A 72 -6.45 1.15 -2.35
N GLU A 73 -6.94 2.38 -2.44
CA GLU A 73 -7.68 3.01 -1.34
C GLU A 73 -8.91 2.21 -0.94
N GLN A 74 -9.68 1.72 -1.91
CA GLN A 74 -10.85 0.88 -1.65
C GLN A 74 -10.47 -0.40 -0.91
N ARG A 75 -9.37 -1.03 -1.28
CA ARG A 75 -8.86 -2.24 -0.62
C ARG A 75 -8.46 -1.97 0.82
N ILE A 76 -7.80 -0.85 1.07
CA ILE A 76 -7.43 -0.42 2.43
C ILE A 76 -8.68 -0.23 3.29
N ARG A 77 -9.68 0.48 2.77
CA ARG A 77 -10.93 0.70 3.50
C ARG A 77 -11.69 -0.60 3.78
N ALA A 78 -11.64 -1.55 2.85
CA ALA A 78 -12.25 -2.86 3.05
C ALA A 78 -11.57 -3.65 4.19
N ILE A 79 -10.24 -3.58 4.30
CA ILE A 79 -9.49 -4.19 5.41
C ILE A 79 -9.93 -3.60 6.75
N ILE A 80 -9.99 -2.27 6.82
CA ILE A 80 -10.36 -1.55 8.05
C ILE A 80 -11.80 -1.84 8.45
N ALA A 81 -12.71 -1.98 7.49
CA ALA A 81 -14.12 -2.27 7.74
C ALA A 81 -14.36 -3.67 8.33
N LYS A 82 -13.40 -4.58 8.24
CA LYS A 82 -13.55 -5.94 8.78
C LYS A 82 -13.52 -6.02 10.31
N GLY A 83 -13.06 -4.99 11.00
CA GLY A 83 -13.06 -4.94 12.44
C GLY A 83 -11.74 -4.51 13.06
N HIS A 84 -11.59 -4.81 14.34
CA HIS A 84 -10.43 -4.38 15.14
C HIS A 84 -9.14 -5.07 14.72
N ILE A 85 -8.06 -4.31 14.65
CA ILE A 85 -6.71 -4.80 14.39
C ILE A 85 -5.82 -4.37 15.56
N ASN A 86 -5.16 -5.34 16.21
CA ASN A 86 -4.38 -5.04 17.40
C ASN A 86 -3.10 -4.24 17.10
N LEU A 87 -2.42 -4.57 16.02
CA LEU A 87 -1.10 -4.00 15.72
C LEU A 87 -1.09 -3.24 14.39
N ALA A 88 -0.44 -2.07 14.40
CA ALA A 88 -0.21 -1.31 13.17
C ALA A 88 0.57 -2.13 12.14
N GLU A 89 1.49 -2.97 12.59
CA GLU A 89 2.26 -3.89 11.74
C GLU A 89 1.35 -4.86 11.00
N THR A 90 0.33 -5.37 11.66
CA THR A 90 -0.67 -6.26 11.03
C THR A 90 -1.44 -5.55 9.94
N LEU A 91 -1.86 -4.30 10.20
CA LEU A 91 -2.52 -3.49 9.19
C LEU A 91 -1.61 -3.27 7.97
N ALA A 92 -0.35 -2.91 8.21
CA ALA A 92 0.62 -2.71 7.13
C ALA A 92 0.83 -3.98 6.30
N GLU A 93 0.95 -5.13 6.95
CA GLU A 93 1.10 -6.42 6.24
C GLU A 93 -0.11 -6.75 5.39
N ARG A 94 -1.32 -6.54 5.90
CA ARG A 94 -2.56 -6.79 5.15
C ARG A 94 -2.68 -5.88 3.94
N ILE A 95 -2.29 -4.61 4.07
CA ILE A 95 -2.29 -3.67 2.95
C ILE A 95 -1.28 -4.12 1.89
N ALA A 96 -0.08 -4.53 2.30
CA ALA A 96 0.93 -5.03 1.38
C ALA A 96 0.43 -6.29 0.63
N GLU A 97 -0.13 -7.25 1.34
CA GLU A 97 -0.66 -8.48 0.75
C GLU A 97 -1.74 -8.20 -0.28
N THR A 98 -2.72 -7.37 0.05
CA THR A 98 -3.80 -7.07 -0.88
C THR A 98 -3.31 -6.30 -2.11
N SER A 99 -2.25 -5.52 -1.96
CA SER A 99 -1.65 -4.79 -3.10
C SER A 99 -1.06 -5.75 -4.13
N PHE A 100 -0.54 -6.90 -3.70
CA PHE A 100 -0.02 -7.92 -4.59
C PHE A 100 -1.08 -8.78 -5.27
N ASP A 101 -2.36 -8.57 -4.98
CA ASP A 101 -3.44 -9.25 -5.72
C ASP A 101 -3.45 -8.82 -7.19
N ASP A 102 -2.95 -7.65 -7.51
CA ASP A 102 -2.69 -7.25 -8.89
C ASP A 102 -1.29 -7.75 -9.28
N PRO A 103 -1.17 -8.65 -10.28
CA PRO A 103 0.12 -9.22 -10.64
C PRO A 103 1.12 -8.21 -11.22
N ARG A 104 0.67 -7.01 -11.57
CA ARG A 104 1.55 -5.94 -12.05
C ARG A 104 2.32 -5.23 -10.93
N VAL A 105 1.90 -5.40 -9.70
CA VAL A 105 2.59 -4.86 -8.52
C VAL A 105 3.80 -5.71 -8.18
#